data_bcf659300625415397cd39faea9ebed8
#
_entry.id   bcf659300625415397cd39faea9ebed8
#
_cell.length_a   1.000
_cell.length_b   1.000
_cell.length_c   1.000
_cell.angle_alpha   90.00
_cell.angle_beta   90.00
_cell.angle_gamma   90.00
#
_symmetry.space_group_name_H-M   'P 1'
#
loop_
_entity.id
_entity.type
_entity.pdbx_description
1 polymer ?
#
loop_
_entity_poly.entity_id
_entity_poly.type
_entity_poly.pdbx_seq_one_letter_code
_entity_poly.pdbx_strand_id
1 'polypeptide(L)'
;MNLIKRFKLSRELARMEKRAKEDPSPSTFVDLAQAYINLGWIDHTLRVAQEGLLLFPRSEELQKVHRYARMNRLNKRVTELRSRIAKHPNPEAYHELASVYREMGDQGALLNVCQECIRRFPEDCEAYLILGDAEVQAYYRSLLAKEGRSAIKNLLHALELDAKSEIAHQQLSRLYFRIGAVRQAKEHLEHLARRRECEAEFRGLLDLCNKMPENEEDADRLLHLVEERGSLLNRGEVTTRANQSVASEEAISGIREGLSRLVQVEGVLKAAYIRGSKALVKGEIKNGRDPFLKAIRVIAKASQRAARRMDLGNFSKGIVDGSFGHICICTFGDVSAAIQVREGTQVDRLLSDLQDLVAGSLFMAGQR
;
A
#
# COMPACT_ATOMS: atom_id res chain seq x y z
N MET A 1 -16.46 -35.38 -25.26
CA MET A 1 -17.28 -35.64 -24.06
C MET A 1 -18.65 -36.10 -24.50
N ASN A 2 -19.10 -37.28 -24.04
CA ASN A 2 -20.34 -37.93 -24.50
C ASN A 2 -21.58 -37.11 -24.08
N LEU A 3 -22.62 -36.98 -24.92
CA LEU A 3 -23.85 -36.20 -24.67
C LEU A 3 -24.49 -36.50 -23.31
N ILE A 4 -24.48 -37.77 -22.90
CA ILE A 4 -25.01 -38.21 -21.60
C ILE A 4 -24.22 -37.65 -20.42
N LYS A 5 -22.88 -37.54 -20.54
CA LYS A 5 -22.02 -36.95 -19.51
C LYS A 5 -22.25 -35.42 -19.41
N ARG A 6 -22.47 -34.74 -20.54
CA ARG A 6 -22.83 -33.32 -20.57
C ARG A 6 -24.14 -33.02 -19.86
N PHE A 7 -25.17 -33.87 -20.13
CA PHE A 7 -26.49 -33.70 -19.53
C PHE A 7 -26.48 -33.95 -18.01
N LYS A 8 -25.78 -35.01 -17.56
CA LYS A 8 -25.62 -35.29 -16.11
C LYS A 8 -24.91 -34.10 -15.40
N LEU A 9 -23.85 -33.59 -15.98
CA LEU A 9 -23.09 -32.50 -15.44
C LEU A 9 -23.91 -31.19 -15.34
N SER A 10 -24.64 -30.84 -16.41
CA SER A 10 -25.55 -29.69 -16.43
C SER A 10 -26.61 -29.76 -15.33
N ARG A 11 -27.16 -30.97 -15.12
CA ARG A 11 -28.17 -31.21 -14.08
C ARG A 11 -27.58 -31.12 -12.66
N GLU A 12 -26.35 -31.56 -12.47
CA GLU A 12 -25.64 -31.47 -11.21
C GLU A 12 -25.30 -30.00 -10.86
N LEU A 13 -24.76 -29.24 -11.81
CA LEU A 13 -24.53 -27.79 -11.65
C LEU A 13 -25.80 -27.03 -11.31
N ALA A 14 -26.91 -27.31 -12.04
CA ALA A 14 -28.20 -26.66 -11.76
C ALA A 14 -28.72 -26.96 -10.35
N ARG A 15 -28.45 -28.17 -9.81
CA ARG A 15 -28.77 -28.49 -8.41
C ARG A 15 -27.92 -27.73 -7.43
N MET A 16 -26.60 -27.59 -7.70
CA MET A 16 -25.68 -26.83 -6.83
C MET A 16 -26.01 -25.35 -6.85
N GLU A 17 -26.32 -24.77 -8.02
CA GLU A 17 -26.80 -23.39 -8.15
C GLU A 17 -28.07 -23.12 -7.36
N LYS A 18 -29.05 -24.06 -7.48
CA LYS A 18 -30.30 -23.98 -6.74
C LYS A 18 -30.05 -24.05 -5.24
N ARG A 19 -29.20 -24.97 -4.78
CA ARG A 19 -28.85 -25.11 -3.36
C ARG A 19 -28.15 -23.86 -2.82
N ALA A 20 -27.23 -23.28 -3.58
CA ALA A 20 -26.54 -22.02 -3.16
C ALA A 20 -27.50 -20.83 -3.02
N LYS A 21 -28.63 -20.83 -3.76
CA LYS A 21 -29.69 -19.80 -3.65
C LYS A 21 -30.70 -20.06 -2.54
N GLU A 22 -31.10 -21.33 -2.33
CA GLU A 22 -32.16 -21.71 -1.38
C GLU A 22 -31.62 -21.87 0.05
N ASP A 23 -30.38 -22.35 0.19
CA ASP A 23 -29.67 -22.52 1.48
C ASP A 23 -28.28 -21.97 1.38
N PRO A 24 -28.13 -20.60 1.39
CA PRO A 24 -26.85 -19.95 1.21
C PRO A 24 -25.94 -20.17 2.43
N SER A 25 -24.78 -20.76 2.18
CA SER A 25 -23.71 -20.94 3.17
C SER A 25 -22.33 -20.82 2.48
N PRO A 26 -21.26 -20.52 3.21
CA PRO A 26 -19.93 -20.50 2.62
C PRO A 26 -19.59 -21.79 1.86
N SER A 27 -19.94 -22.96 2.44
CA SER A 27 -19.66 -24.25 1.82
C SER A 27 -20.40 -24.47 0.51
N THR A 28 -21.70 -24.08 0.41
CA THR A 28 -22.47 -24.25 -0.83
C THR A 28 -21.91 -23.43 -1.98
N PHE A 29 -21.42 -22.20 -1.71
CA PHE A 29 -20.73 -21.38 -2.70
C PHE A 29 -19.35 -21.93 -3.07
N VAL A 30 -18.58 -22.44 -2.10
CA VAL A 30 -17.26 -23.06 -2.34
C VAL A 30 -17.42 -24.31 -3.20
N ASP A 31 -18.36 -25.19 -2.88
CA ASP A 31 -18.63 -26.42 -3.65
C ASP A 31 -18.99 -26.11 -5.11
N LEU A 32 -19.88 -25.13 -5.32
CA LEU A 32 -20.28 -24.69 -6.65
C LEU A 32 -19.10 -24.06 -7.41
N ALA A 33 -18.32 -23.21 -6.74
CA ALA A 33 -17.14 -22.60 -7.33
C ALA A 33 -16.08 -23.66 -7.70
N GLN A 34 -15.89 -24.68 -6.85
CA GLN A 34 -14.97 -25.79 -7.13
C GLN A 34 -15.45 -26.63 -8.33
N ALA A 35 -16.75 -26.85 -8.49
CA ALA A 35 -17.30 -27.51 -9.66
C ALA A 35 -16.98 -26.73 -10.95
N TYR A 36 -17.10 -25.40 -10.92
CA TYR A 36 -16.72 -24.56 -12.06
C TYR A 36 -15.20 -24.54 -12.31
N ILE A 37 -14.36 -24.58 -11.27
CA ILE A 37 -12.89 -24.72 -11.41
C ILE A 37 -12.55 -26.01 -12.15
N ASN A 38 -13.15 -27.13 -11.75
CA ASN A 38 -12.92 -28.45 -12.35
C ASN A 38 -13.34 -28.50 -13.83
N LEU A 39 -14.24 -27.62 -14.25
CA LEU A 39 -14.66 -27.45 -15.64
C LEU A 39 -13.83 -26.42 -16.42
N GLY A 40 -12.94 -25.70 -15.76
CA GLY A 40 -12.18 -24.60 -16.36
C GLY A 40 -13.01 -23.34 -16.60
N TRP A 41 -14.19 -23.22 -15.97
CA TRP A 41 -15.10 -22.07 -16.15
C TRP A 41 -14.79 -20.98 -15.14
N ILE A 42 -13.62 -20.37 -15.30
CA ILE A 42 -13.04 -19.42 -14.35
C ILE A 42 -13.91 -18.17 -14.13
N ASP A 43 -14.57 -17.67 -15.17
CA ASP A 43 -15.45 -16.50 -15.03
C ASP A 43 -16.70 -16.81 -14.18
N HIS A 44 -17.25 -18.03 -14.30
CA HIS A 44 -18.33 -18.49 -13.44
C HIS A 44 -17.86 -18.70 -12.00
N THR A 45 -16.67 -19.25 -11.82
CA THR A 45 -16.03 -19.38 -10.50
C THR A 45 -15.90 -18.02 -9.82
N LEU A 46 -15.41 -17.02 -10.55
CA LEU A 46 -15.21 -15.67 -10.02
C LEU A 46 -16.53 -15.05 -9.59
N ARG A 47 -17.58 -15.15 -10.45
CA ARG A 47 -18.92 -14.64 -10.15
C ARG A 47 -19.50 -15.29 -8.89
N VAL A 48 -19.48 -16.62 -8.80
CA VAL A 48 -20.01 -17.35 -7.65
C VAL A 48 -19.26 -17.02 -6.37
N ALA A 49 -17.93 -16.91 -6.44
CA ALA A 49 -17.12 -16.52 -5.29
C ALA A 49 -17.41 -15.08 -4.84
N GLN A 50 -17.66 -14.16 -5.78
CA GLN A 50 -18.06 -12.78 -5.47
C GLN A 50 -19.46 -12.73 -4.82
N GLU A 51 -20.43 -13.44 -5.37
CA GLU A 51 -21.78 -13.55 -4.79
C GLU A 51 -21.72 -14.12 -3.36
N GLY A 52 -20.92 -15.18 -3.15
CA GLY A 52 -20.71 -15.75 -1.82
C GLY A 52 -20.03 -14.76 -0.84
N LEU A 53 -19.05 -13.98 -1.31
CA LEU A 53 -18.37 -12.96 -0.47
C LEU A 53 -19.26 -11.76 -0.12
N LEU A 54 -20.25 -11.43 -0.95
CA LEU A 54 -21.25 -10.42 -0.59
C LEU A 54 -22.08 -10.84 0.61
N LEU A 55 -22.41 -12.14 0.72
CA LEU A 55 -23.17 -12.71 1.83
C LEU A 55 -22.28 -13.06 3.02
N PHE A 56 -21.06 -13.55 2.76
CA PHE A 56 -20.13 -14.07 3.75
C PHE A 56 -18.73 -13.44 3.62
N PRO A 57 -18.57 -12.14 3.86
CA PRO A 57 -17.32 -11.39 3.58
C PRO A 57 -16.10 -11.88 4.37
N ARG A 58 -16.32 -12.54 5.51
CA ARG A 58 -15.26 -13.07 6.39
C ARG A 58 -14.88 -14.53 6.07
N SER A 59 -15.49 -15.18 5.10
CA SER A 59 -15.16 -16.56 4.74
C SER A 59 -13.78 -16.63 4.08
N GLU A 60 -12.81 -17.23 4.77
CA GLU A 60 -11.45 -17.41 4.24
C GLU A 60 -11.44 -18.33 3.01
N GLU A 61 -12.30 -19.34 2.97
CA GLU A 61 -12.40 -20.29 1.87
C GLU A 61 -12.87 -19.60 0.59
N LEU A 62 -13.92 -18.78 0.68
CA LEU A 62 -14.39 -17.98 -0.45
C LEU A 62 -13.36 -16.96 -0.91
N GLN A 63 -12.64 -16.33 0.02
CA GLN A 63 -11.53 -15.42 -0.31
C GLN A 63 -10.40 -16.14 -1.04
N LYS A 64 -10.08 -17.40 -0.66
CA LYS A 64 -9.08 -18.23 -1.35
C LYS A 64 -9.54 -18.58 -2.76
N VAL A 65 -10.78 -19.04 -2.93
CA VAL A 65 -11.36 -19.38 -4.23
C VAL A 65 -11.41 -18.14 -5.14
N HIS A 66 -11.86 -17.01 -4.61
CA HIS A 66 -11.92 -15.74 -5.36
C HIS A 66 -10.52 -15.31 -5.84
N ARG A 67 -9.53 -15.32 -4.95
CA ARG A 67 -8.12 -15.01 -5.31
C ARG A 67 -7.60 -15.96 -6.39
N TYR A 68 -7.84 -17.26 -6.25
CA TYR A 68 -7.45 -18.27 -7.24
C TYR A 68 -8.06 -17.98 -8.61
N ALA A 69 -9.38 -17.79 -8.68
CA ALA A 69 -10.08 -17.51 -9.92
C ALA A 69 -9.62 -16.21 -10.58
N ARG A 70 -9.43 -15.15 -9.77
CA ARG A 70 -8.91 -13.87 -10.24
C ARG A 70 -7.51 -14.01 -10.84
N MET A 71 -6.59 -14.69 -10.16
CA MET A 71 -5.23 -14.91 -10.67
C MET A 71 -5.22 -15.75 -11.95
N ASN A 72 -6.06 -16.79 -12.05
CA ASN A 72 -6.18 -17.57 -13.28
C ASN A 72 -6.68 -16.74 -14.46
N ARG A 73 -7.69 -15.88 -14.24
CA ARG A 73 -8.19 -14.97 -15.29
C ARG A 73 -7.11 -14.02 -15.76
N LEU A 74 -6.36 -13.42 -14.81
CA LEU A 74 -5.25 -12.52 -15.13
C LEU A 74 -4.13 -13.24 -15.89
N ASN A 75 -3.72 -14.43 -15.47
CA ASN A 75 -2.71 -15.24 -16.17
C ASN A 75 -3.13 -15.57 -17.60
N LYS A 76 -4.40 -15.93 -17.81
CA LYS A 76 -4.94 -16.14 -19.17
C LYS A 76 -4.82 -14.87 -19.99
N ARG A 77 -5.19 -13.71 -19.43
CA ARG A 77 -5.08 -12.40 -20.10
C ARG A 77 -3.64 -12.06 -20.46
N VAL A 78 -2.68 -12.33 -19.55
CA VAL A 78 -1.23 -12.17 -19.82
C VAL A 78 -0.82 -13.00 -21.03
N THR A 79 -1.22 -14.28 -21.08
CA THR A 79 -0.88 -15.16 -22.20
C THR A 79 -1.46 -14.66 -23.53
N GLU A 80 -2.70 -14.21 -23.54
CA GLU A 80 -3.38 -13.65 -24.73
C GLU A 80 -2.66 -12.38 -25.20
N LEU A 81 -2.35 -11.45 -24.29
CA LEU A 81 -1.67 -10.19 -24.60
C LEU A 81 -0.24 -10.43 -25.09
N ARG A 82 0.52 -11.33 -24.46
CA ARG A 82 1.86 -11.73 -24.94
C ARG A 82 1.81 -12.32 -26.34
N SER A 83 0.82 -13.16 -26.64
CA SER A 83 0.61 -13.70 -27.99
C SER A 83 0.23 -12.61 -29.00
N ARG A 84 -0.59 -11.62 -28.61
CA ARG A 84 -0.96 -10.46 -29.44
C ARG A 84 0.26 -9.59 -29.75
N ILE A 85 1.07 -9.28 -28.73
CA ILE A 85 2.31 -8.51 -28.86
C ILE A 85 3.32 -9.22 -29.80
N ALA A 86 3.44 -10.55 -29.68
CA ALA A 86 4.35 -11.31 -30.53
C ALA A 86 3.95 -11.29 -32.01
N LYS A 87 2.65 -11.27 -32.31
CA LYS A 87 2.13 -11.25 -33.69
C LYS A 87 2.07 -9.84 -34.27
N HIS A 88 1.53 -8.91 -33.50
CA HIS A 88 1.28 -7.52 -33.90
C HIS A 88 1.64 -6.59 -32.73
N PRO A 89 2.94 -6.23 -32.60
CA PRO A 89 3.36 -5.33 -31.53
C PRO A 89 2.80 -3.93 -31.74
N ASN A 90 2.10 -3.42 -30.74
CA ASN A 90 1.60 -2.05 -30.68
C ASN A 90 1.64 -1.54 -29.23
N PRO A 91 1.78 -0.22 -28.98
CA PRO A 91 1.87 0.34 -27.64
C PRO A 91 0.69 -0.05 -26.75
N GLU A 92 -0.53 -0.01 -27.27
CA GLU A 92 -1.76 -0.29 -26.52
C GLU A 92 -1.76 -1.70 -25.88
N ALA A 93 -1.20 -2.70 -26.61
CA ALA A 93 -1.10 -4.06 -26.06
C ALA A 93 -0.10 -4.15 -24.91
N TYR A 94 0.97 -3.33 -24.93
CA TYR A 94 1.91 -3.22 -23.82
C TYR A 94 1.27 -2.49 -22.63
N HIS A 95 0.49 -1.43 -22.86
CA HIS A 95 -0.23 -0.72 -21.79
C HIS A 95 -1.26 -1.63 -21.11
N GLU A 96 -2.05 -2.38 -21.90
CA GLU A 96 -2.96 -3.38 -21.35
C GLU A 96 -2.21 -4.44 -20.52
N LEU A 97 -1.08 -4.94 -21.00
CA LEU A 97 -0.27 -5.93 -20.30
C LEU A 97 0.32 -5.36 -19.00
N ALA A 98 0.79 -4.13 -19.02
CA ALA A 98 1.26 -3.42 -17.83
C ALA A 98 0.14 -3.25 -16.80
N SER A 99 -1.09 -2.90 -17.25
CA SER A 99 -2.27 -2.80 -16.39
C SER A 99 -2.61 -4.15 -15.72
N VAL A 100 -2.52 -5.26 -16.46
CA VAL A 100 -2.73 -6.61 -15.92
C VAL A 100 -1.69 -6.95 -14.86
N TYR A 101 -0.40 -6.66 -15.09
CA TYR A 101 0.64 -6.90 -14.09
C TYR A 101 0.48 -6.01 -12.86
N ARG A 102 0.02 -4.76 -13.02
CA ARG A 102 -0.35 -3.89 -11.91
C ARG A 102 -1.47 -4.52 -11.07
N GLU A 103 -2.51 -5.05 -11.71
CA GLU A 103 -3.61 -5.73 -11.03
C GLU A 103 -3.18 -7.02 -10.31
N MET A 104 -2.19 -7.74 -10.85
CA MET A 104 -1.56 -8.91 -10.22
C MET A 104 -0.66 -8.54 -9.04
N GLY A 105 -0.22 -7.29 -8.94
CA GLY A 105 0.79 -6.83 -7.99
C GLY A 105 2.22 -7.24 -8.38
N ASP A 106 2.42 -7.70 -9.61
CA ASP A 106 3.75 -8.09 -10.13
C ASP A 106 4.50 -6.86 -10.66
N GLN A 107 5.15 -6.17 -9.73
CA GLN A 107 5.90 -4.95 -10.01
C GLN A 107 7.08 -5.22 -10.97
N GLY A 108 7.76 -6.36 -10.82
CA GLY A 108 8.90 -6.71 -11.68
C GLY A 108 8.48 -6.88 -13.14
N ALA A 109 7.41 -7.65 -13.38
CA ALA A 109 6.87 -7.85 -14.72
C ALA A 109 6.31 -6.54 -15.32
N LEU A 110 5.69 -5.67 -14.50
CA LEU A 110 5.22 -4.37 -14.93
C LEU A 110 6.38 -3.49 -15.44
N LEU A 111 7.45 -3.35 -14.64
CA LEU A 111 8.63 -2.57 -15.05
C LEU A 111 9.24 -3.10 -16.33
N ASN A 112 9.41 -4.43 -16.44
CA ASN A 112 9.98 -5.07 -17.62
C ASN A 112 9.15 -4.81 -18.88
N VAL A 113 7.83 -4.91 -18.79
CA VAL A 113 6.94 -4.70 -19.96
C VAL A 113 6.93 -3.24 -20.41
N CYS A 114 7.00 -2.29 -19.48
CA CYS A 114 7.12 -0.87 -19.83
C CYS A 114 8.46 -0.57 -20.52
N GLN A 115 9.58 -1.13 -20.00
CA GLN A 115 10.89 -0.99 -20.62
C GLN A 115 10.96 -1.66 -22.00
N GLU A 116 10.26 -2.77 -22.21
CA GLU A 116 10.14 -3.42 -23.52
C GLU A 116 9.36 -2.53 -24.50
N CYS A 117 8.26 -1.92 -24.05
CA CYS A 117 7.47 -0.95 -24.84
C CYS A 117 8.33 0.25 -25.27
N ILE A 118 9.01 0.90 -24.33
CA ILE A 118 9.87 2.07 -24.58
C ILE A 118 10.99 1.75 -25.57
N ARG A 119 11.63 0.59 -25.47
CA ARG A 119 12.65 0.17 -26.44
C ARG A 119 12.11 0.03 -27.86
N ARG A 120 10.85 -0.36 -28.02
CA ARG A 120 10.20 -0.53 -29.34
C ARG A 120 9.55 0.73 -29.85
N PHE A 121 9.00 1.51 -28.93
CA PHE A 121 8.22 2.71 -29.20
C PHE A 121 8.72 3.86 -28.30
N PRO A 122 9.88 4.44 -28.60
CA PRO A 122 10.51 5.46 -27.75
C PRO A 122 9.71 6.78 -27.68
N GLU A 123 8.80 7.02 -28.61
CA GLU A 123 7.89 8.18 -28.65
C GLU A 123 6.58 7.97 -27.88
N ASP A 124 6.43 6.80 -27.24
CA ASP A 124 5.20 6.47 -26.52
C ASP A 124 5.19 7.08 -25.11
N CYS A 125 4.58 8.25 -24.98
CA CYS A 125 4.46 8.98 -23.71
C CYS A 125 3.82 8.14 -22.60
N GLU A 126 2.79 7.34 -22.92
CA GLU A 126 2.05 6.57 -21.92
C GLU A 126 2.92 5.49 -21.27
N ALA A 127 3.81 4.84 -22.01
CA ALA A 127 4.75 3.87 -21.44
C ALA A 127 5.66 4.52 -20.38
N TYR A 128 6.14 5.74 -20.60
CA TYR A 128 6.92 6.49 -19.63
C TYR A 128 6.10 6.91 -18.41
N LEU A 129 4.83 7.28 -18.59
CA LEU A 129 3.92 7.59 -17.49
C LEU A 129 3.66 6.37 -16.61
N ILE A 130 3.37 5.22 -17.21
CA ILE A 130 3.13 3.96 -16.49
C ILE A 130 4.40 3.53 -15.72
N LEU A 131 5.56 3.64 -16.36
CA LEU A 131 6.85 3.31 -15.75
C LEU A 131 7.16 4.25 -14.59
N GLY A 132 7.05 5.57 -14.81
CA GLY A 132 7.29 6.58 -13.80
C GLY A 132 6.38 6.44 -12.58
N ASP A 133 5.08 6.19 -12.78
CA ASP A 133 4.13 5.91 -11.69
C ASP A 133 4.54 4.66 -10.89
N ALA A 134 4.91 3.58 -11.58
CA ALA A 134 5.34 2.35 -10.93
C ALA A 134 6.62 2.55 -10.09
N GLU A 135 7.56 3.35 -10.59
CA GLU A 135 8.80 3.70 -9.88
C GLU A 135 8.55 4.66 -8.71
N VAL A 136 7.60 5.61 -8.83
CA VAL A 136 7.14 6.44 -7.71
C VAL A 136 6.59 5.55 -6.58
N GLN A 137 5.76 4.56 -6.92
CA GLN A 137 5.21 3.62 -5.93
C GLN A 137 6.31 2.74 -5.31
N ALA A 138 7.31 2.32 -6.09
CA ALA A 138 8.48 1.62 -5.60
C ALA A 138 9.28 2.50 -4.63
N TYR A 139 9.55 3.75 -5.02
CA TYR A 139 10.24 4.73 -4.18
C TYR A 139 9.55 4.96 -2.84
N TYR A 140 8.22 5.13 -2.82
CA TYR A 140 7.50 5.32 -1.55
C TYR A 140 7.55 4.09 -0.63
N ARG A 141 7.77 2.91 -1.15
CA ARG A 141 7.94 1.68 -0.36
C ARG A 141 9.36 1.53 0.18
N SER A 142 10.36 1.80 -0.66
CA SER A 142 11.77 1.56 -0.36
C SER A 142 12.49 2.78 0.21
N LEU A 143 12.12 3.99 -0.24
CA LEU A 143 12.79 5.28 -0.06
C LEU A 143 14.23 5.27 -0.60
N LEU A 144 14.55 4.40 -1.56
CA LEU A 144 15.86 4.35 -2.20
C LEU A 144 15.97 5.48 -3.23
N ALA A 145 17.00 6.32 -3.12
CA ALA A 145 17.22 7.47 -4.02
C ALA A 145 17.27 7.06 -5.49
N LYS A 146 17.81 5.87 -5.80
CA LYS A 146 17.84 5.31 -7.15
C LYS A 146 16.46 5.24 -7.80
N GLU A 147 15.46 4.75 -7.05
CA GLU A 147 14.09 4.59 -7.57
C GLU A 147 13.42 5.95 -7.77
N GLY A 148 13.59 6.88 -6.82
CA GLY A 148 13.09 8.24 -6.96
C GLY A 148 13.69 8.99 -8.15
N ARG A 149 15.01 8.84 -8.38
CA ARG A 149 15.71 9.40 -9.54
C ARG A 149 15.17 8.84 -10.87
N SER A 150 14.99 7.52 -10.94
CA SER A 150 14.45 6.86 -12.12
C SER A 150 13.02 7.36 -12.43
N ALA A 151 12.17 7.44 -11.40
CA ALA A 151 10.81 7.97 -11.53
C ALA A 151 10.78 9.40 -12.07
N ILE A 152 11.59 10.30 -11.48
CA ILE A 152 11.69 11.69 -11.94
C ILE A 152 12.13 11.73 -13.40
N LYS A 153 13.18 10.98 -13.77
CA LYS A 153 13.69 10.93 -15.14
C LYS A 153 12.62 10.51 -16.14
N ASN A 154 11.89 9.43 -15.86
CA ASN A 154 10.88 8.91 -16.77
C ASN A 154 9.66 9.86 -16.87
N LEU A 155 9.22 10.47 -15.77
CA LEU A 155 8.14 11.43 -15.78
C LEU A 155 8.51 12.75 -16.49
N LEU A 156 9.74 13.22 -16.36
CA LEU A 156 10.25 14.38 -17.10
C LEU A 156 10.32 14.05 -18.59
N HIS A 157 10.77 12.85 -18.95
CA HIS A 157 10.79 12.45 -20.35
C HIS A 157 9.37 12.34 -20.95
N ALA A 158 8.39 11.88 -20.16
CA ALA A 158 6.98 11.95 -20.59
C ALA A 158 6.52 13.40 -20.88
N LEU A 159 7.01 14.40 -20.10
CA LEU A 159 6.72 15.82 -20.35
C LEU A 159 7.47 16.37 -21.58
N GLU A 160 8.63 15.82 -21.95
CA GLU A 160 9.30 16.16 -23.21
C GLU A 160 8.47 15.70 -24.41
N LEU A 161 7.80 14.55 -24.31
CA LEU A 161 6.92 14.01 -25.36
C LEU A 161 5.53 14.69 -25.37
N ASP A 162 4.96 14.93 -24.20
CA ASP A 162 3.69 15.66 -24.01
C ASP A 162 3.80 16.65 -22.85
N ALA A 163 4.18 17.89 -23.17
CA ALA A 163 4.33 18.96 -22.20
C ALA A 163 3.02 19.36 -21.47
N LYS A 164 1.86 18.83 -21.89
CA LYS A 164 0.56 19.07 -21.27
C LYS A 164 0.06 17.88 -20.44
N SER A 165 0.85 16.83 -20.31
CA SER A 165 0.47 15.62 -19.57
C SER A 165 0.16 15.96 -18.11
N GLU A 166 -1.12 15.95 -17.78
CA GLU A 166 -1.61 16.23 -16.43
C GLU A 166 -1.10 15.19 -15.42
N ILE A 167 -1.09 13.93 -15.82
CA ILE A 167 -0.63 12.81 -14.98
C ILE A 167 0.84 13.00 -14.59
N ALA A 168 1.70 13.39 -15.54
CA ALA A 168 3.11 13.63 -15.25
C ALA A 168 3.30 14.81 -14.27
N HIS A 169 2.60 15.93 -14.50
CA HIS A 169 2.64 17.07 -13.58
C HIS A 169 2.12 16.70 -12.19
N GLN A 170 1.04 15.93 -12.08
CA GLN A 170 0.50 15.45 -10.81
C GLN A 170 1.50 14.57 -10.05
N GLN A 171 2.10 13.59 -10.72
CA GLN A 171 3.06 12.69 -10.10
C GLN A 171 4.35 13.40 -9.68
N LEU A 172 4.89 14.26 -10.55
CA LEU A 172 6.10 15.04 -10.22
C LEU A 172 5.85 16.02 -9.09
N SER A 173 4.73 16.74 -9.09
CA SER A 173 4.43 17.69 -8.01
C SER A 173 4.31 17.00 -6.64
N ARG A 174 3.64 15.86 -6.58
CA ARG A 174 3.55 15.05 -5.34
C ARG A 174 4.92 14.54 -4.90
N LEU A 175 5.71 14.01 -5.84
CA LEU A 175 7.03 13.45 -5.53
C LEU A 175 7.98 14.54 -5.05
N TYR A 176 8.11 15.64 -5.78
CA TYR A 176 8.95 16.77 -5.41
C TYR A 176 8.54 17.39 -4.07
N PHE A 177 7.24 17.57 -3.83
CA PHE A 177 6.78 18.05 -2.54
C PHE A 177 7.19 17.11 -1.40
N ARG A 178 7.02 15.81 -1.55
CA ARG A 178 7.32 14.82 -0.51
C ARG A 178 8.81 14.70 -0.19
N ILE A 179 9.67 14.89 -1.18
CA ILE A 179 11.13 14.92 -0.95
C ILE A 179 11.63 16.28 -0.50
N GLY A 180 10.76 17.29 -0.41
CA GLY A 180 11.13 18.64 0.02
C GLY A 180 11.66 19.56 -1.08
N ALA A 181 11.59 19.16 -2.35
CA ALA A 181 11.94 19.99 -3.52
C ALA A 181 10.80 20.97 -3.83
N VAL A 182 10.62 21.97 -2.95
CA VAL A 182 9.44 22.87 -2.94
C VAL A 182 9.36 23.68 -4.24
N ARG A 183 10.48 24.20 -4.75
CA ARG A 183 10.52 24.98 -6.00
C ARG A 183 10.01 24.14 -7.19
N GLN A 184 10.56 22.95 -7.38
CA GLN A 184 10.18 22.05 -8.46
C GLN A 184 8.71 21.60 -8.32
N ALA A 185 8.25 21.32 -7.11
CA ALA A 185 6.85 20.99 -6.85
C ALA A 185 5.93 22.14 -7.28
N LYS A 186 6.29 23.39 -6.94
CA LYS A 186 5.52 24.59 -7.27
C LYS A 186 5.38 24.81 -8.78
N GLU A 187 6.46 24.63 -9.55
CA GLU A 187 6.46 24.76 -11.01
C GLU A 187 5.38 23.84 -11.66
N HIS A 188 5.32 22.58 -11.24
CA HIS A 188 4.31 21.63 -11.74
C HIS A 188 2.90 21.93 -11.20
N LEU A 189 2.77 22.36 -9.94
CA LEU A 189 1.48 22.74 -9.34
C LEU A 189 0.88 23.99 -9.99
N GLU A 190 1.68 24.98 -10.35
CA GLU A 190 1.24 26.17 -11.06
C GLU A 190 0.71 25.80 -12.45
N HIS A 191 1.33 24.84 -13.14
CA HIS A 191 0.83 24.34 -14.40
C HIS A 191 -0.56 23.69 -14.25
N LEU A 192 -0.76 22.89 -13.20
CA LEU A 192 -2.06 22.27 -12.88
C LEU A 192 -3.10 23.31 -12.48
N ALA A 193 -2.72 24.32 -11.68
CA ALA A 193 -3.63 25.36 -11.17
C ALA A 193 -4.21 26.28 -12.25
N ARG A 194 -3.54 26.42 -13.41
CA ARG A 194 -4.04 27.20 -14.57
C ARG A 194 -5.26 26.56 -15.23
N ARG A 195 -5.54 25.29 -14.95
CA ARG A 195 -6.71 24.59 -15.48
C ARG A 195 -7.95 24.86 -14.64
N ARG A 196 -9.12 25.01 -15.30
CA ARG A 196 -10.40 25.26 -14.61
C ARG A 196 -10.81 24.13 -13.67
N GLU A 197 -10.45 22.89 -13.99
CA GLU A 197 -10.84 21.66 -13.28
C GLU A 197 -9.74 21.15 -12.35
N CYS A 198 -8.83 22.01 -11.89
CA CYS A 198 -7.77 21.60 -10.97
C CYS A 198 -8.38 21.03 -9.67
N GLU A 199 -7.97 19.82 -9.31
CA GLU A 199 -8.40 19.15 -8.09
C GLU A 199 -8.03 19.95 -6.83
N ALA A 200 -8.90 19.91 -5.81
CA ALA A 200 -8.69 20.66 -4.56
C ALA A 200 -7.37 20.27 -3.85
N GLU A 201 -6.92 19.02 -4.02
CA GLU A 201 -5.63 18.54 -3.50
C GLU A 201 -4.46 19.36 -4.02
N PHE A 202 -4.38 19.58 -5.35
CA PHE A 202 -3.25 20.29 -5.96
C PHE A 202 -3.25 21.78 -5.65
N ARG A 203 -4.43 22.40 -5.53
CA ARG A 203 -4.56 23.78 -5.03
C ARG A 203 -4.06 23.90 -3.59
N GLY A 204 -4.46 22.96 -2.73
CA GLY A 204 -3.99 22.93 -1.34
C GLY A 204 -2.48 22.67 -1.22
N LEU A 205 -1.90 21.82 -2.09
CA LEU A 205 -0.46 21.62 -2.15
C LEU A 205 0.28 22.89 -2.60
N LEU A 206 -0.27 23.61 -3.60
CA LEU A 206 0.30 24.88 -4.04
C LEU A 206 0.30 25.94 -2.93
N ASP A 207 -0.83 26.04 -2.19
CA ASP A 207 -0.92 26.94 -1.04
C ASP A 207 0.08 26.59 0.07
N LEU A 208 0.34 25.30 0.29
CA LEU A 208 1.38 24.85 1.21
C LEU A 208 2.78 25.22 0.70
N CYS A 209 3.07 24.95 -0.56
CA CYS A 209 4.36 25.32 -1.17
C CYS A 209 4.62 26.83 -1.09
N ASN A 210 3.61 27.67 -1.28
CA ASN A 210 3.72 29.13 -1.19
C ASN A 210 4.05 29.63 0.24
N LYS A 211 3.75 28.83 1.27
CA LYS A 211 4.04 29.13 2.69
C LYS A 211 5.37 28.56 3.16
N MET A 212 6.00 27.71 2.37
CA MET A 212 7.26 27.06 2.71
C MET A 212 8.44 27.84 2.11
N PRO A 213 9.60 27.89 2.80
CA PRO A 213 10.80 28.43 2.21
C PRO A 213 11.22 27.58 1.03
N GLU A 214 11.53 28.23 -0.09
CA GLU A 214 12.14 27.56 -1.24
C GLU A 214 13.58 27.18 -0.86
N ASN A 215 13.93 25.92 -1.12
CA ASN A 215 15.32 25.49 -1.00
C ASN A 215 15.96 25.42 -2.39
N GLU A 216 17.25 25.70 -2.45
CA GLU A 216 18.06 25.60 -3.67
C GLU A 216 18.66 24.19 -3.85
N GLU A 217 18.35 23.25 -2.93
CA GLU A 217 18.91 21.91 -3.00
C GLU A 217 18.38 21.13 -4.21
N ASP A 218 19.31 20.44 -4.87
CA ASP A 218 18.97 19.55 -5.99
C ASP A 218 18.12 18.39 -5.51
N ALA A 219 17.17 17.99 -6.35
CA ALA A 219 16.27 16.87 -6.08
C ALA A 219 17.02 15.57 -5.76
N ASP A 220 18.17 15.36 -6.39
CA ASP A 220 19.02 14.19 -6.18
C ASP A 220 19.57 14.13 -4.75
N ARG A 221 20.05 15.28 -4.24
CA ARG A 221 20.50 15.40 -2.86
C ARG A 221 19.37 15.19 -1.86
N LEU A 222 18.19 15.71 -2.17
CA LEU A 222 17.01 15.53 -1.32
C LEU A 222 16.55 14.07 -1.28
N LEU A 223 16.62 13.35 -2.41
CA LEU A 223 16.36 11.90 -2.46
C LEU A 223 17.33 11.12 -1.56
N HIS A 224 18.63 11.44 -1.61
CA HIS A 224 19.61 10.83 -0.71
C HIS A 224 19.35 11.18 0.75
N LEU A 225 18.99 12.42 1.05
CA LEU A 225 18.64 12.83 2.41
C LEU A 225 17.41 12.07 2.95
N VAL A 226 16.39 11.83 2.09
CA VAL A 226 15.23 11.00 2.43
C VAL A 226 15.65 9.56 2.69
N GLU A 227 16.52 8.99 1.85
CA GLU A 227 17.06 7.63 2.03
C GLU A 227 17.84 7.52 3.35
N GLU A 228 18.73 8.45 3.66
CA GLU A 228 19.50 8.49 4.90
C GLU A 228 18.61 8.62 6.14
N ARG A 229 17.60 9.48 6.08
CA ARG A 229 16.64 9.69 7.17
C ARG A 229 15.65 8.52 7.32
N GLY A 230 15.40 7.77 6.23
CA GLY A 230 14.38 6.73 6.17
C GLY A 230 12.95 7.25 6.32
N SER A 231 12.72 8.53 5.97
CA SER A 231 11.39 9.16 6.01
C SER A 231 11.32 10.33 5.04
N LEU A 232 10.15 10.52 4.41
CA LEU A 232 9.87 11.66 3.55
C LEU A 232 10.00 12.98 4.34
N LEU A 233 10.49 14.03 3.69
CA LEU A 233 10.74 15.34 4.33
C LEU A 233 9.43 16.07 4.58
N ASN A 234 8.54 16.09 3.58
CA ASN A 234 7.22 16.68 3.69
C ASN A 234 6.14 15.59 3.66
N ARG A 235 5.25 15.62 4.65
CA ARG A 235 4.06 14.79 4.69
C ARG A 235 2.91 15.61 4.12
N GLY A 236 2.68 15.49 2.82
CA GLY A 236 1.59 16.18 2.13
C GLY A 236 0.25 15.51 2.40
N GLU A 237 -0.23 15.57 3.65
CA GLU A 237 -1.63 15.42 3.92
C GLU A 237 -2.24 16.83 3.89
N VAL A 238 -2.86 17.18 2.77
CA VAL A 238 -3.84 18.26 2.73
C VAL A 238 -5.08 17.74 3.47
N THR A 239 -5.00 17.79 4.79
CA THR A 239 -6.17 17.53 5.62
C THR A 239 -7.07 18.74 5.47
N THR A 240 -8.15 18.58 4.73
CA THR A 240 -9.30 19.50 4.82
C THR A 240 -9.72 19.54 6.28
N ARG A 241 -9.38 20.64 6.96
CA ARG A 241 -9.53 20.87 8.41
C ARG A 241 -10.96 20.70 8.97
N ALA A 242 -11.97 20.53 8.12
CA ALA A 242 -13.37 20.51 8.55
C ALA A 242 -13.86 19.17 9.12
N ASN A 243 -13.22 18.01 8.80
CA ASN A 243 -13.71 16.69 9.23
C ASN A 243 -12.80 15.93 10.20
N GLN A 244 -11.69 16.52 10.64
CA GLN A 244 -10.69 15.81 11.49
C GLN A 244 -10.92 15.93 13.00
N SER A 245 -11.78 16.82 13.48
CA SER A 245 -11.91 17.02 14.92
C SER A 245 -12.66 15.88 15.64
N VAL A 246 -13.68 15.29 15.03
CA VAL A 246 -14.52 14.27 15.69
C VAL A 246 -13.92 12.85 15.51
N ALA A 247 -13.53 12.46 14.30
CA ALA A 247 -12.93 11.13 14.05
C ALA A 247 -11.55 10.94 14.67
N SER A 248 -10.80 12.03 14.95
CA SER A 248 -9.50 11.97 15.62
C SER A 248 -9.60 11.78 17.13
N GLU A 249 -10.66 12.25 17.76
CA GLU A 249 -10.85 12.08 19.21
C GLU A 249 -11.28 10.66 19.58
N GLU A 250 -12.16 10.03 18.81
CA GLU A 250 -12.55 8.62 19.01
C GLU A 250 -11.38 7.66 18.75
N ALA A 251 -10.61 7.88 17.69
CA ALA A 251 -9.41 7.08 17.41
C ALA A 251 -8.33 7.26 18.50
N ILE A 252 -8.14 8.48 19.00
CA ILE A 252 -7.20 8.77 20.10
C ILE A 252 -7.70 8.15 21.40
N SER A 253 -9.01 8.16 21.66
CA SER A 253 -9.62 7.52 22.82
C SER A 253 -9.39 5.99 22.79
N GLY A 254 -9.66 5.34 21.66
CA GLY A 254 -9.42 3.90 21.47
C GLY A 254 -7.95 3.50 21.65
N ILE A 255 -7.01 4.30 21.14
CA ILE A 255 -5.57 4.08 21.34
C ILE A 255 -5.18 4.24 22.81
N ARG A 256 -5.69 5.28 23.50
CA ARG A 256 -5.44 5.51 24.93
C ARG A 256 -5.95 4.35 25.79
N GLU A 257 -7.11 3.82 25.45
CA GLU A 257 -7.71 2.68 26.13
C GLU A 257 -6.92 1.39 25.89
N GLY A 258 -6.49 1.15 24.63
CA GLY A 258 -5.61 0.03 24.28
C GLY A 258 -4.28 0.08 25.03
N LEU A 259 -3.62 1.25 25.08
CA LEU A 259 -2.39 1.43 25.86
C LEU A 259 -2.64 1.24 27.37
N SER A 260 -3.79 1.68 27.89
CA SER A 260 -4.12 1.48 29.31
C SER A 260 -4.31 0.00 29.64
N ARG A 261 -4.95 -0.78 28.76
CA ARG A 261 -5.09 -2.24 28.91
C ARG A 261 -3.73 -2.94 28.90
N LEU A 262 -2.83 -2.56 27.98
CA LEU A 262 -1.48 -3.13 27.91
C LEU A 262 -0.68 -2.91 29.20
N VAL A 263 -0.74 -1.72 29.78
CA VAL A 263 0.01 -1.42 31.03
C VAL A 263 -0.58 -2.12 32.26
N GLN A 264 -1.85 -2.58 32.21
CA GLN A 264 -2.45 -3.37 33.29
C GLN A 264 -1.98 -4.84 33.30
N VAL A 265 -1.35 -5.29 32.21
CA VAL A 265 -0.81 -6.64 32.13
C VAL A 265 0.43 -6.74 33.02
N GLU A 266 0.51 -7.79 33.87
CA GLU A 266 1.63 -8.01 34.75
C GLU A 266 2.96 -8.09 33.96
N GLY A 267 3.97 -7.38 34.45
CA GLY A 267 5.28 -7.31 33.80
C GLY A 267 5.43 -6.15 32.78
N VAL A 268 4.37 -5.50 32.33
CA VAL A 268 4.46 -4.35 31.45
C VAL A 268 4.75 -3.08 32.27
N LEU A 269 5.85 -2.42 31.95
CA LEU A 269 6.31 -1.19 32.61
C LEU A 269 5.84 0.07 31.91
N LYS A 270 5.95 0.08 30.58
CA LYS A 270 5.68 1.24 29.74
C LYS A 270 5.01 0.79 28.47
N ALA A 271 4.11 1.65 27.94
CA ALA A 271 3.52 1.49 26.63
C ALA A 271 3.50 2.83 25.90
N ALA A 272 3.79 2.80 24.61
CA ALA A 272 3.78 3.99 23.77
C ALA A 272 3.22 3.69 22.39
N TYR A 273 2.50 4.66 21.85
CA TYR A 273 2.06 4.73 20.46
C TYR A 273 2.62 6.01 19.87
N ILE A 274 3.39 5.89 18.79
CA ILE A 274 4.10 7.02 18.17
C ILE A 274 3.61 7.16 16.72
N ARG A 275 3.15 8.35 16.37
CA ARG A 275 2.84 8.73 14.98
C ARG A 275 3.57 10.05 14.66
N GLY A 276 4.60 9.96 13.86
CA GLY A 276 5.45 11.12 13.55
C GLY A 276 6.15 11.70 14.77
N SER A 277 5.93 13.00 15.03
CA SER A 277 6.47 13.68 16.23
C SER A 277 5.62 13.45 17.48
N LYS A 278 4.34 13.08 17.33
CA LYS A 278 3.40 12.88 18.44
C LYS A 278 3.56 11.49 19.06
N ALA A 279 3.42 11.41 20.38
CA ALA A 279 3.42 10.15 21.11
C ALA A 279 2.30 10.17 22.17
N LEU A 280 1.56 9.05 22.24
CA LEU A 280 0.68 8.72 23.35
C LEU A 280 1.40 7.70 24.21
N VAL A 281 1.40 7.91 25.51
CA VAL A 281 2.19 7.11 26.44
C VAL A 281 1.38 6.72 27.68
N LYS A 282 1.69 5.55 28.22
CA LYS A 282 1.14 5.03 29.49
C LYS A 282 2.23 4.28 30.27
N GLY A 283 2.06 4.21 31.59
CA GLY A 283 3.02 3.55 32.51
C GLY A 283 4.05 4.52 33.09
N GLU A 284 5.22 4.01 33.46
CA GLU A 284 6.27 4.75 34.19
C GLU A 284 7.07 5.70 33.28
N ILE A 285 6.38 6.58 32.56
CA ILE A 285 7.00 7.57 31.66
C ILE A 285 6.86 8.97 32.27
N LYS A 286 7.98 9.60 32.60
CA LYS A 286 8.01 10.91 33.29
C LYS A 286 7.76 12.09 32.36
N ASN A 287 8.27 12.05 31.11
CA ASN A 287 8.15 13.15 30.14
C ASN A 287 8.45 12.70 28.70
N GLY A 288 8.32 13.58 27.73
CA GLY A 288 8.59 13.29 26.32
C GLY A 288 10.06 13.04 25.96
N ARG A 289 10.99 13.19 26.89
CA ARG A 289 12.42 12.90 26.72
C ARG A 289 12.81 11.52 27.31
N ASP A 290 11.83 10.71 27.71
CA ASP A 290 12.09 9.38 28.25
C ASP A 290 12.94 8.56 27.27
N PRO A 291 14.01 7.87 27.76
CA PRO A 291 14.88 7.05 26.93
C PRO A 291 14.14 5.97 26.14
N PHE A 292 13.04 5.45 26.66
CA PHE A 292 12.19 4.45 25.99
C PHE A 292 11.61 4.99 24.67
N LEU A 293 11.11 6.25 24.64
CA LEU A 293 10.59 6.87 23.42
C LEU A 293 11.69 7.09 22.36
N LYS A 294 12.90 7.44 22.83
CA LYS A 294 14.05 7.55 21.94
C LYS A 294 14.46 6.19 21.37
N ALA A 295 14.47 5.16 22.21
CA ALA A 295 14.80 3.78 21.82
C ALA A 295 13.81 3.27 20.74
N ILE A 296 12.50 3.44 20.94
CA ILE A 296 11.48 3.03 19.95
C ILE A 296 11.76 3.65 18.58
N ARG A 297 12.02 4.96 18.53
CA ARG A 297 12.29 5.68 17.27
C ARG A 297 13.56 5.17 16.59
N VAL A 298 14.61 4.90 17.35
CA VAL A 298 15.89 4.37 16.85
C VAL A 298 15.70 2.95 16.32
N ILE A 299 15.07 2.08 17.11
CA ILE A 299 14.83 0.67 16.75
C ILE A 299 13.97 0.60 15.47
N ALA A 300 12.84 1.31 15.43
CA ALA A 300 11.95 1.32 14.27
C ALA A 300 12.71 1.74 12.99
N LYS A 301 13.49 2.81 13.06
CA LYS A 301 14.29 3.31 11.92
C LYS A 301 15.38 2.34 11.51
N ALA A 302 16.13 1.80 12.48
CA ALA A 302 17.24 0.89 12.20
C ALA A 302 16.74 -0.43 11.59
N SER A 303 15.68 -1.02 12.16
CA SER A 303 15.08 -2.26 11.67
C SER A 303 14.47 -2.09 10.27
N GLN A 304 13.82 -0.95 10.01
CA GLN A 304 13.29 -0.64 8.68
C GLN A 304 14.40 -0.48 7.63
N ARG A 305 15.52 0.18 7.98
CA ARG A 305 16.69 0.30 7.09
C ARG A 305 17.32 -1.06 6.82
N ALA A 306 17.49 -1.89 7.85
CA ALA A 306 18.05 -3.23 7.71
C ALA A 306 17.18 -4.09 6.80
N ALA A 307 15.86 -4.14 7.03
CA ALA A 307 14.92 -4.90 6.22
C ALA A 307 14.97 -4.49 4.74
N ARG A 308 15.03 -3.18 4.44
CA ARG A 308 15.16 -2.67 3.07
C ARG A 308 16.47 -3.05 2.42
N ARG A 309 17.61 -2.91 3.13
CA ARG A 309 18.94 -3.26 2.59
C ARG A 309 19.09 -4.75 2.28
N MET A 310 18.37 -5.59 3.02
CA MET A 310 18.36 -7.05 2.84
C MET A 310 17.24 -7.52 1.90
N ASP A 311 16.46 -6.60 1.30
CA ASP A 311 15.30 -6.89 0.44
C ASP A 311 14.24 -7.79 1.11
N LEU A 312 14.07 -7.63 2.43
CA LEU A 312 13.11 -8.39 3.24
C LEU A 312 11.74 -7.69 3.36
N GLY A 313 11.52 -6.61 2.60
CA GLY A 313 10.29 -5.82 2.66
C GLY A 313 10.25 -4.86 3.84
N ASN A 314 9.05 -4.67 4.43
CA ASN A 314 8.89 -3.74 5.55
C ASN A 314 9.00 -4.45 6.90
N PHE A 315 9.77 -3.84 7.82
CA PHE A 315 9.78 -4.29 9.21
C PHE A 315 8.40 -4.09 9.85
N SER A 316 7.81 -5.16 10.39
CA SER A 316 6.47 -5.13 10.97
C SER A 316 6.46 -5.29 12.48
N LYS A 317 7.32 -6.15 13.02
CA LYS A 317 7.43 -6.40 14.47
C LYS A 317 8.78 -6.96 14.86
N GLY A 318 9.15 -6.77 16.13
CA GLY A 318 10.37 -7.33 16.71
C GLY A 318 10.42 -7.18 18.21
N ILE A 319 11.36 -7.89 18.80
CA ILE A 319 11.70 -7.83 20.22
C ILE A 319 13.17 -7.44 20.33
N VAL A 320 13.46 -6.52 21.23
CA VAL A 320 14.83 -6.11 21.55
C VAL A 320 15.09 -6.43 23.02
N ASP A 321 16.08 -7.26 23.26
CA ASP A 321 16.48 -7.70 24.59
C ASP A 321 17.66 -6.87 25.11
N GLY A 322 17.64 -6.57 26.39
CA GLY A 322 18.71 -5.83 27.03
C GLY A 322 18.59 -5.89 28.57
N SER A 323 19.55 -5.28 29.27
CA SER A 323 19.54 -5.16 30.75
C SER A 323 18.32 -4.41 31.30
N PHE A 324 17.53 -3.77 30.41
CA PHE A 324 16.26 -3.09 30.72
C PHE A 324 15.02 -4.01 30.61
N GLY A 325 15.21 -5.32 30.39
CA GLY A 325 14.16 -6.27 29.99
C GLY A 325 13.96 -6.33 28.48
N HIS A 326 12.72 -6.51 28.05
CA HIS A 326 12.40 -6.60 26.62
C HIS A 326 11.62 -5.37 26.14
N ILE A 327 11.95 -4.88 24.95
CA ILE A 327 11.12 -3.91 24.20
C ILE A 327 10.47 -4.63 23.04
N CYS A 328 9.15 -4.84 23.12
CA CYS A 328 8.36 -5.33 22.00
C CYS A 328 7.89 -4.15 21.16
N ILE A 329 8.09 -4.20 19.85
CA ILE A 329 7.73 -3.13 18.94
C ILE A 329 6.96 -3.67 17.74
N CYS A 330 5.90 -2.98 17.37
CA CYS A 330 5.16 -3.19 16.12
C CYS A 330 5.13 -1.90 15.31
N THR A 331 5.31 -2.01 13.99
CA THR A 331 5.30 -0.86 13.09
C THR A 331 4.38 -1.14 11.90
N PHE A 332 3.66 -0.11 11.47
CA PHE A 332 2.89 -0.14 10.23
C PHE A 332 2.83 1.27 9.63
N GLY A 333 3.38 1.43 8.43
CA GLY A 333 3.49 2.74 7.80
C GLY A 333 4.29 3.73 8.65
N ASP A 334 3.64 4.83 9.07
CA ASP A 334 4.22 5.88 9.91
C ASP A 334 3.96 5.70 11.41
N VAL A 335 3.31 4.60 11.77
CA VAL A 335 2.94 4.30 13.15
C VAL A 335 3.89 3.29 13.75
N SER A 336 4.28 3.51 15.01
CA SER A 336 5.02 2.55 15.83
C SER A 336 4.34 2.45 17.20
N ALA A 337 4.02 1.24 17.63
CA ALA A 337 3.61 0.97 19.00
C ALA A 337 4.63 0.05 19.68
N ALA A 338 4.91 0.31 20.94
CA ALA A 338 5.87 -0.49 21.68
C ALA A 338 5.51 -0.57 23.18
N ILE A 339 5.93 -1.67 23.79
CA ILE A 339 5.90 -1.86 25.24
C ILE A 339 7.27 -2.22 25.74
N GLN A 340 7.59 -1.80 26.96
CA GLN A 340 8.72 -2.28 27.73
C GLN A 340 8.20 -3.23 28.80
N VAL A 341 8.76 -4.44 28.86
CA VAL A 341 8.34 -5.47 29.80
C VAL A 341 9.54 -5.98 30.62
N ARG A 342 9.27 -6.50 31.81
CA ARG A 342 10.26 -7.13 32.66
C ARG A 342 10.76 -8.44 32.04
N GLU A 343 11.96 -8.82 32.40
CA GLU A 343 12.51 -10.15 32.10
C GLU A 343 11.60 -11.26 32.60
N GLY A 344 11.39 -12.33 31.81
CA GLY A 344 10.50 -13.43 32.13
C GLY A 344 9.02 -13.24 31.79
N THR A 345 8.62 -12.08 31.27
CA THR A 345 7.24 -11.83 30.79
C THR A 345 6.98 -12.56 29.47
N GLN A 346 5.82 -13.20 29.31
CA GLN A 346 5.42 -13.82 28.04
C GLN A 346 5.07 -12.73 26.98
N VAL A 347 5.94 -12.61 25.98
CA VAL A 347 5.87 -11.51 25.00
C VAL A 347 4.99 -11.78 23.78
N ASP A 348 4.71 -13.06 23.45
CA ASP A 348 4.00 -13.41 22.20
C ASP A 348 2.57 -12.85 22.15
N ARG A 349 1.84 -12.98 23.25
CA ARG A 349 0.49 -12.44 23.39
C ARG A 349 0.50 -10.90 23.32
N LEU A 350 1.45 -10.28 24.00
CA LEU A 350 1.62 -8.83 24.02
C LEU A 350 1.99 -8.26 22.66
N LEU A 351 2.77 -8.99 21.87
CA LEU A 351 3.04 -8.62 20.46
C LEU A 351 1.79 -8.69 19.60
N SER A 352 0.91 -9.69 19.82
CA SER A 352 -0.37 -9.77 19.12
C SER A 352 -1.28 -8.59 19.49
N ASP A 353 -1.40 -8.28 20.78
CA ASP A 353 -2.20 -7.15 21.28
C ASP A 353 -1.68 -5.80 20.75
N LEU A 354 -0.35 -5.66 20.61
CA LEU A 354 0.27 -4.49 19.97
C LEU A 354 -0.05 -4.41 18.48
N GLN A 355 -0.05 -5.55 17.78
CA GLN A 355 -0.42 -5.60 16.36
C GLN A 355 -1.88 -5.18 16.15
N ASP A 356 -2.78 -5.68 17.01
CA ASP A 356 -4.20 -5.33 16.97
C ASP A 356 -4.43 -3.84 17.26
N LEU A 357 -3.67 -3.27 18.21
CA LEU A 357 -3.72 -1.83 18.51
C LEU A 357 -3.30 -0.99 17.28
N VAL A 358 -2.21 -1.38 16.61
CA VAL A 358 -1.72 -0.69 15.42
C VAL A 358 -2.68 -0.87 14.25
N ALA A 359 -3.18 -2.09 14.01
CA ALA A 359 -4.14 -2.39 12.94
C ALA A 359 -5.48 -1.70 13.17
N GLY A 360 -6.02 -1.74 14.39
CA GLY A 360 -7.28 -1.08 14.75
C GLY A 360 -7.22 0.44 14.58
N SER A 361 -6.08 1.06 14.88
CA SER A 361 -5.88 2.52 14.68
C SER A 361 -5.90 2.94 13.21
N LEU A 362 -5.65 2.01 12.29
CA LEU A 362 -5.64 2.24 10.84
C LEU A 362 -7.01 1.96 10.21
N PHE A 363 -7.74 0.96 10.73
CA PHE A 363 -9.12 0.69 10.29
C PHE A 363 -10.05 1.87 10.58
N MET A 364 -9.89 2.54 11.72
CA MET A 364 -10.66 3.74 12.07
C MET A 364 -10.25 4.98 11.25
N ALA A 365 -9.04 4.98 10.66
CA ALA A 365 -8.55 6.05 9.78
C ALA A 365 -8.84 5.81 8.29
N GLY A 366 -9.22 4.59 7.89
CA GLY A 366 -9.39 4.16 6.50
C GLY A 366 -10.85 3.89 6.07
N GLN A 367 -11.84 4.10 6.95
CA GLN A 367 -13.26 4.03 6.59
C GLN A 367 -13.78 5.40 6.15
N ARG A 368 -13.22 5.90 5.03
CA ARG A 368 -13.94 6.89 4.17
C ARG A 368 -13.35 6.86 2.76
#